data_9acb34bd1e8646e386b7424f37d1965f
#
_entry.id   9acb34bd1e8646e386b7424f37d1965f
#
_cell.length_a   1.000
_cell.length_b   1.000
_cell.length_c   1.000
_cell.angle_alpha   90.00
_cell.angle_beta   90.00
_cell.angle_gamma   90.00
#
_symmetry.space_group_name_H-M   'P 1'
#
loop_
_entity.id
_entity.type
_entity.pdbx_description
1 polymer ?
#
loop_
_entity_poly.entity_id
_entity_poly.type
_entity_poly.pdbx_seq_one_letter_code
_entity_poly.pdbx_strand_id
1 'polypeptide(L)'
;MLTLASAFLYALLTERVMLVEQVEDMADLFCEPFPQETWLLPLDFPLSPLDLFDGNSPSSFGNLLKNKVLDDDAEGVSTGSPPSFVYLHLAHDYGHHDKLFFCEQDQRLLHRIPWLVMRSDNYFVPSLFLIPAFDEELSLLFPEKEVVFHHLGRYLFHPTNAVWGLITRFYLAYLGGAEERVGIQIRVFDMGTGPFQHILHQIMACTLKEKLLPNASKESWSAPSSVHRKKKSVLVTSLSSGYFERIRRMYWENPTDGGEVVSVHQPSHEEHQQMGNQMHSRKAWAEMYLLSLTDVLVTSSWSTFGYVAQGLGGLKPWILVKPENRTVPDPPCRRALSMEPCFHAPPFYDCSAKTGTDTGAVVPHVRHCEDMSWGLKLVDDSGQ
;
A
#
# COMPACT_ATOMS: atom_id res chain seq x y z
N MET A 1 -2.80 2.84 6.81
CA MET A 1 -1.64 3.56 6.22
C MET A 1 -1.98 4.12 4.83
N LEU A 2 -2.34 3.30 3.85
CA LEU A 2 -2.62 3.78 2.47
C LEU A 2 -3.73 4.83 2.44
N THR A 3 -4.84 4.57 3.12
CA THR A 3 -5.95 5.51 3.27
C THR A 3 -5.54 6.81 3.96
N LEU A 4 -4.74 6.71 5.04
CA LEU A 4 -4.26 7.89 5.77
C LEU A 4 -3.37 8.79 4.91
N ALA A 5 -2.49 8.19 4.09
CA ALA A 5 -1.68 8.93 3.13
C ALA A 5 -2.56 9.65 2.10
N SER A 6 -3.60 8.98 1.57
CA SER A 6 -4.55 9.58 0.63
C SER A 6 -5.36 10.71 1.26
N ALA A 7 -5.86 10.51 2.49
CA ALA A 7 -6.62 11.53 3.21
C ALA A 7 -5.76 12.74 3.58
N PHE A 8 -4.50 12.51 3.95
CA PHE A 8 -3.56 13.59 4.24
C PHE A 8 -3.24 14.42 2.99
N LEU A 9 -2.99 13.76 1.85
CA LEU A 9 -2.81 14.49 0.59
C LEU A 9 -4.04 15.33 0.25
N TYR A 10 -5.24 14.74 0.37
CA TYR A 10 -6.48 15.47 0.13
C TYR A 10 -6.65 16.66 1.09
N ALA A 11 -6.29 16.50 2.36
CA ALA A 11 -6.30 17.60 3.33
C ALA A 11 -5.35 18.73 2.93
N LEU A 12 -4.14 18.41 2.46
CA LEU A 12 -3.18 19.41 1.94
C LEU A 12 -3.77 20.17 0.74
N LEU A 13 -4.31 19.45 -0.26
CA LEU A 13 -4.89 20.04 -1.47
C LEU A 13 -6.13 20.91 -1.22
N THR A 14 -6.79 20.73 -0.08
CA THR A 14 -8.00 21.46 0.30
C THR A 14 -7.81 22.38 1.51
N GLU A 15 -6.55 22.61 1.92
CA GLU A 15 -6.17 23.47 3.06
C GLU A 15 -6.89 23.10 4.38
N ARG A 16 -7.02 21.78 4.63
CA ARG A 16 -7.69 21.24 5.82
C ARG A 16 -6.72 20.61 6.79
N VAL A 17 -7.11 20.61 8.05
CA VAL A 17 -6.44 19.83 9.10
C VAL A 17 -7.01 18.41 9.09
N MET A 18 -6.13 17.42 9.00
CA MET A 18 -6.52 16.02 9.11
C MET A 18 -6.52 15.59 10.58
N LEU A 19 -7.65 15.08 11.05
CA LEU A 19 -7.77 14.39 12.34
C LEU A 19 -8.09 12.91 12.09
N VAL A 20 -7.49 12.04 12.89
CA VAL A 20 -7.61 10.59 12.76
C VAL A 20 -8.29 10.02 13.98
N GLU A 21 -9.33 9.21 13.75
CA GLU A 21 -10.01 8.49 14.84
C GLU A 21 -9.02 7.59 15.58
N GLN A 22 -9.06 7.62 16.91
CA GLN A 22 -8.19 6.79 17.73
C GLN A 22 -8.58 5.32 17.60
N VAL A 23 -7.71 4.54 16.94
CA VAL A 23 -7.77 3.08 16.98
C VAL A 23 -6.79 2.59 18.06
N GLU A 24 -7.16 1.57 18.81
CA GLU A 24 -6.44 1.08 20.01
C GLU A 24 -4.91 0.97 19.85
N ASP A 25 -4.42 0.58 18.67
CA ASP A 25 -3.00 0.31 18.42
C ASP A 25 -2.22 1.50 17.84
N MET A 26 -2.86 2.60 17.45
CA MET A 26 -2.23 3.61 16.61
C MET A 26 -1.07 4.34 17.30
N ALA A 27 -1.27 4.74 18.55
CA ALA A 27 -0.24 5.41 19.37
C ALA A 27 0.95 4.49 19.72
N ASP A 28 0.74 3.18 19.67
CA ASP A 28 1.78 2.18 19.88
C ASP A 28 2.63 1.89 18.65
N LEU A 29 2.10 2.17 17.47
CA LEU A 29 2.75 1.85 16.20
C LEU A 29 3.51 3.04 15.64
N PHE A 30 2.92 4.26 15.73
CA PHE A 30 3.44 5.45 15.07
C PHE A 30 3.69 6.58 16.07
N CYS A 31 4.79 7.29 15.88
CA CYS A 31 4.99 8.60 16.50
C CYS A 31 4.04 9.62 15.86
N GLU A 32 3.66 10.65 16.62
CA GLU A 32 2.93 11.80 16.08
C GLU A 32 3.73 12.46 14.95
N PRO A 33 3.16 12.66 13.76
CA PRO A 33 3.90 13.22 12.63
C PRO A 33 4.12 14.73 12.72
N PHE A 34 3.31 15.44 13.53
CA PHE A 34 3.38 16.87 13.66
C PHE A 34 4.03 17.27 15.00
N PRO A 35 5.10 18.10 14.99
CA PRO A 35 5.73 18.55 16.21
C PRO A 35 4.77 19.40 17.06
N GLN A 36 4.61 19.02 18.34
CA GLN A 36 3.81 19.73 19.35
C GLN A 36 2.29 19.72 19.12
N GLU A 37 1.78 19.04 18.11
CA GLU A 37 0.36 18.92 17.83
C GLU A 37 -0.03 17.45 17.62
N THR A 38 -1.24 17.09 18.03
CA THR A 38 -1.77 15.74 17.79
C THR A 38 -2.65 15.73 16.56
N TRP A 39 -2.52 14.68 15.77
CA TRP A 39 -3.45 14.38 14.69
C TRP A 39 -4.62 13.49 15.14
N LEU A 40 -4.62 13.09 16.41
CA LEU A 40 -5.67 12.23 16.94
C LEU A 40 -6.93 13.03 17.23
N LEU A 41 -8.07 12.48 16.83
CA LEU A 41 -9.37 13.06 17.11
C LEU A 41 -9.62 13.06 18.63
N PRO A 42 -10.00 14.22 19.26
CA PRO A 42 -10.38 14.24 20.66
C PRO A 42 -11.53 13.28 20.98
N LEU A 43 -11.49 12.61 22.11
CA LEU A 43 -12.50 11.62 22.51
C LEU A 43 -13.90 12.27 22.71
N ASP A 44 -13.95 13.54 23.04
CA ASP A 44 -15.18 14.33 23.22
C ASP A 44 -15.61 15.08 21.95
N PHE A 45 -15.06 14.70 20.78
CA PHE A 45 -15.42 15.35 19.52
C PHE A 45 -16.93 15.18 19.22
N PRO A 46 -17.64 16.27 18.83
CA PRO A 46 -19.12 16.25 18.75
C PRO A 46 -19.71 15.27 17.74
N LEU A 47 -18.92 14.83 16.74
CA LEU A 47 -19.36 13.83 15.73
C LEU A 47 -19.01 12.39 16.11
N SER A 48 -18.34 12.17 17.25
CA SER A 48 -18.04 10.81 17.72
C SER A 48 -19.27 10.12 18.32
N PRO A 49 -19.39 8.79 18.19
CA PRO A 49 -18.50 7.88 17.48
C PRO A 49 -18.71 7.88 15.94
N LEU A 50 -17.61 7.87 15.19
CA LEU A 50 -17.64 7.97 13.73
C LEU A 50 -18.08 6.68 13.02
N ASP A 51 -18.05 5.55 13.72
CA ASP A 51 -18.51 4.24 13.24
C ASP A 51 -20.04 4.16 13.01
N LEU A 52 -20.79 5.13 13.53
CA LEU A 52 -22.23 5.28 13.26
C LEU A 52 -22.55 5.74 11.83
N PHE A 53 -21.56 6.26 11.09
CA PHE A 53 -21.76 6.70 9.71
C PHE A 53 -21.47 5.55 8.73
N ASP A 54 -22.32 5.44 7.72
CA ASP A 54 -22.16 4.54 6.59
C ASP A 54 -22.63 5.19 5.27
N GLY A 55 -22.52 4.49 4.14
CA GLY A 55 -22.97 4.98 2.85
C GLY A 55 -24.47 5.27 2.75
N ASN A 56 -25.30 4.73 3.67
CA ASN A 56 -26.74 4.96 3.72
C ASN A 56 -27.13 6.14 4.64
N SER A 57 -26.17 6.68 5.38
CA SER A 57 -26.41 7.79 6.29
C SER A 57 -27.02 8.99 5.55
N PRO A 58 -28.01 9.69 6.10
CA PRO A 58 -28.59 10.89 5.46
C PRO A 58 -27.55 12.00 5.19
N SER A 59 -26.49 12.06 5.98
CA SER A 59 -25.37 12.98 5.84
C SER A 59 -24.27 12.49 4.88
N SER A 60 -24.44 11.31 4.27
CA SER A 60 -23.46 10.83 3.28
C SER A 60 -23.51 11.69 2.02
N PHE A 61 -22.34 11.96 1.45
CA PHE A 61 -22.20 12.75 0.24
C PHE A 61 -23.06 12.23 -0.91
N GLY A 62 -23.03 10.92 -1.15
CA GLY A 62 -23.85 10.28 -2.17
C GLY A 62 -25.34 10.51 -1.97
N ASN A 63 -25.85 10.44 -0.74
CA ASN A 63 -27.26 10.70 -0.45
C ASN A 63 -27.62 12.18 -0.55
N LEU A 64 -26.75 13.08 -0.11
CA LEU A 64 -26.97 14.53 -0.23
C LEU A 64 -27.06 14.97 -1.69
N LEU A 65 -26.22 14.43 -2.57
CA LEU A 65 -26.30 14.66 -4.03
C LEU A 65 -27.56 14.04 -4.63
N LYS A 66 -27.85 12.77 -4.32
CA LYS A 66 -29.04 12.07 -4.81
C LYS A 66 -30.34 12.80 -4.47
N ASN A 67 -30.40 13.37 -3.27
CA ASN A 67 -31.57 14.09 -2.77
C ASN A 67 -31.54 15.59 -3.10
N LYS A 68 -30.58 16.07 -3.89
CA LYS A 68 -30.41 17.48 -4.27
C LYS A 68 -30.32 18.44 -3.07
N VAL A 69 -29.75 17.98 -1.97
CA VAL A 69 -29.46 18.84 -0.81
C VAL A 69 -28.18 19.64 -1.04
N LEU A 70 -27.21 19.00 -1.73
CA LEU A 70 -26.03 19.66 -2.29
C LEU A 70 -26.27 19.80 -3.79
N ASP A 71 -26.49 20.99 -4.27
CA ASP A 71 -26.67 21.30 -5.68
C ASP A 71 -25.84 22.53 -6.04
N ASP A 72 -25.24 22.53 -7.23
CA ASP A 72 -24.44 23.63 -7.76
C ASP A 72 -25.31 24.49 -8.71
N ASP A 73 -26.58 24.75 -8.32
CA ASP A 73 -27.42 25.64 -9.12
C ASP A 73 -26.78 27.02 -9.24
N ALA A 74 -26.25 27.27 -10.42
CA ALA A 74 -25.52 28.50 -10.81
C ALA A 74 -26.37 29.81 -10.67
N GLU A 75 -27.61 29.71 -10.24
CA GLU A 75 -28.56 30.83 -10.11
C GLU A 75 -28.84 31.26 -8.65
N GLY A 76 -28.12 30.74 -7.64
CA GLY A 76 -28.09 31.36 -6.31
C GLY A 76 -29.38 31.19 -5.46
N VAL A 77 -30.20 30.18 -5.70
CA VAL A 77 -31.46 29.96 -4.98
C VAL A 77 -31.42 28.68 -4.10
N SER A 78 -30.24 28.30 -3.59
CA SER A 78 -30.25 27.34 -2.47
C SER A 78 -30.61 28.13 -1.19
N THR A 79 -31.85 28.02 -0.73
CA THR A 79 -32.40 28.71 0.45
C THR A 79 -31.90 28.16 1.78
N GLY A 80 -30.92 27.27 1.80
CA GLY A 80 -30.37 26.63 2.99
C GLY A 80 -28.88 26.92 3.20
N SER A 81 -28.47 27.10 4.45
CA SER A 81 -27.05 27.09 4.80
C SER A 81 -26.45 25.72 4.49
N PRO A 82 -25.18 25.66 4.01
CA PRO A 82 -24.53 24.38 3.78
C PRO A 82 -24.48 23.54 5.06
N PRO A 83 -24.53 22.19 4.96
CA PRO A 83 -24.46 21.35 6.14
C PRO A 83 -23.15 21.58 6.90
N SER A 84 -23.16 21.46 8.22
CA SER A 84 -21.96 21.64 9.06
C SER A 84 -20.93 20.53 8.84
N PHE A 85 -21.35 19.36 8.39
CA PHE A 85 -20.48 18.24 8.04
C PHE A 85 -21.08 17.37 6.94
N VAL A 86 -20.23 16.63 6.25
CA VAL A 86 -20.59 15.62 5.25
C VAL A 86 -19.77 14.36 5.52
N TYR A 87 -20.44 13.20 5.43
CA TYR A 87 -19.76 11.91 5.48
C TYR A 87 -19.38 11.42 4.07
N LEU A 88 -18.11 11.14 3.85
CA LEU A 88 -17.54 10.65 2.60
C LEU A 88 -17.30 9.14 2.72
N HIS A 89 -18.10 8.34 2.02
CA HIS A 89 -17.91 6.90 1.92
C HIS A 89 -17.08 6.57 0.69
N LEU A 90 -15.77 6.36 0.87
CA LEU A 90 -14.81 6.08 -0.21
C LEU A 90 -14.20 4.67 -0.10
N ALA A 91 -14.92 3.74 0.56
CA ALA A 91 -14.53 2.34 0.62
C ALA A 91 -14.82 1.61 -0.71
N HIS A 92 -14.31 0.40 -0.88
CA HIS A 92 -14.43 -0.38 -2.14
C HIS A 92 -15.89 -0.62 -2.61
N ASP A 93 -16.87 -0.49 -1.72
CA ASP A 93 -18.30 -0.69 -1.96
C ASP A 93 -19.09 0.61 -2.18
N TYR A 94 -18.40 1.75 -2.38
CA TYR A 94 -19.01 3.05 -2.53
C TYR A 94 -19.96 3.16 -3.75
N GLY A 95 -21.03 3.95 -3.58
CA GLY A 95 -22.11 4.07 -4.55
C GLY A 95 -21.76 4.97 -5.74
N HIS A 96 -22.67 5.03 -6.72
CA HIS A 96 -22.47 5.84 -7.92
C HIS A 96 -22.30 7.34 -7.59
N HIS A 97 -23.09 7.88 -6.66
CA HIS A 97 -22.98 9.28 -6.28
C HIS A 97 -21.74 9.59 -5.43
N ASP A 98 -21.24 8.62 -4.64
CA ASP A 98 -20.01 8.80 -3.87
C ASP A 98 -18.79 8.93 -4.80
N LYS A 99 -18.83 8.32 -6.02
CA LYS A 99 -17.79 8.44 -7.04
C LYS A 99 -17.59 9.85 -7.54
N LEU A 100 -18.63 10.69 -7.44
CA LEU A 100 -18.58 12.10 -7.82
C LEU A 100 -17.63 12.93 -6.94
N PHE A 101 -17.21 12.37 -5.79
CA PHE A 101 -16.09 12.93 -5.02
C PHE A 101 -14.85 13.20 -5.88
N PHE A 102 -14.61 12.42 -6.91
CA PHE A 102 -13.45 12.58 -7.79
C PHE A 102 -13.71 13.55 -8.95
N CYS A 103 -14.82 14.29 -8.95
CA CYS A 103 -15.15 15.29 -9.98
C CYS A 103 -14.89 16.72 -9.49
N GLU A 104 -14.29 17.54 -10.33
CA GLU A 104 -13.93 18.92 -9.97
C GLU A 104 -15.11 19.77 -9.51
N GLN A 105 -16.26 19.66 -10.19
CA GLN A 105 -17.46 20.41 -9.81
C GLN A 105 -17.94 20.08 -8.39
N ASP A 106 -17.81 18.82 -8.00
CA ASP A 106 -18.23 18.35 -6.68
C ASP A 106 -17.22 18.73 -5.60
N GLN A 107 -15.95 18.90 -5.94
CA GLN A 107 -14.94 19.46 -5.04
C GLN A 107 -15.27 20.89 -4.61
N ARG A 108 -15.87 21.71 -5.49
CA ARG A 108 -16.32 23.06 -5.16
C ARG A 108 -17.44 23.06 -4.12
N LEU A 109 -18.33 22.06 -4.15
CA LEU A 109 -19.35 21.87 -3.12
C LEU A 109 -18.72 21.50 -1.78
N LEU A 110 -17.81 20.53 -1.79
CA LEU A 110 -17.12 20.05 -0.58
C LEU A 110 -16.25 21.13 0.06
N HIS A 111 -15.67 22.05 -0.72
CA HIS A 111 -14.87 23.15 -0.20
C HIS A 111 -15.66 24.05 0.77
N ARG A 112 -16.98 24.19 0.57
CA ARG A 112 -17.88 25.00 1.41
C ARG A 112 -18.26 24.32 2.74
N ILE A 113 -17.96 23.01 2.90
CA ILE A 113 -18.35 22.22 4.05
C ILE A 113 -17.25 22.30 5.13
N PRO A 114 -17.56 22.73 6.36
CA PRO A 114 -16.54 22.86 7.40
C PRO A 114 -15.88 21.52 7.79
N TRP A 115 -16.67 20.47 7.96
CA TRP A 115 -16.19 19.17 8.39
C TRP A 115 -16.47 18.07 7.35
N LEU A 116 -15.43 17.35 6.98
CA LEU A 116 -15.55 16.14 6.16
C LEU A 116 -15.16 14.93 7.02
N VAL A 117 -16.10 14.03 7.23
CA VAL A 117 -15.88 12.75 7.90
C VAL A 117 -15.65 11.71 6.81
N MET A 118 -14.43 11.16 6.71
CA MET A 118 -14.04 10.27 5.63
C MET A 118 -13.80 8.84 6.13
N ARG A 119 -14.39 7.87 5.44
CA ARG A 119 -14.08 6.45 5.60
C ARG A 119 -13.66 5.85 4.27
N SER A 120 -12.49 5.19 4.26
CA SER A 120 -11.98 4.50 3.09
C SER A 120 -11.13 3.29 3.50
N ASP A 121 -11.02 2.31 2.62
CA ASP A 121 -10.08 1.19 2.68
C ASP A 121 -9.08 1.21 1.49
N ASN A 122 -9.09 2.28 0.71
CA ASN A 122 -8.36 2.43 -0.53
C ASN A 122 -7.16 3.38 -0.43
N TYR A 123 -6.21 3.21 -1.36
CA TYR A 123 -5.21 4.20 -1.74
C TYR A 123 -5.73 5.00 -2.94
N PHE A 124 -6.47 6.08 -2.70
CA PHE A 124 -7.15 6.81 -3.77
C PHE A 124 -6.35 7.96 -4.38
N VAL A 125 -5.09 8.10 -4.03
CA VAL A 125 -4.18 9.14 -4.56
C VAL A 125 -4.20 9.22 -6.10
N PRO A 126 -4.13 8.10 -6.87
CA PRO A 126 -4.11 8.19 -8.32
C PRO A 126 -5.29 8.95 -8.92
N SER A 127 -6.49 8.86 -8.31
CA SER A 127 -7.66 9.60 -8.80
C SER A 127 -7.65 11.08 -8.42
N LEU A 128 -6.88 11.51 -7.42
CA LEU A 128 -6.68 12.94 -7.13
C LEU A 128 -5.90 13.63 -8.26
N PHE A 129 -4.98 12.91 -8.91
CA PHE A 129 -4.22 13.38 -10.08
C PHE A 129 -5.06 13.49 -11.38
N LEU A 130 -6.32 13.09 -11.33
CA LEU A 130 -7.27 13.23 -12.42
C LEU A 130 -8.23 14.41 -12.22
N ILE A 131 -8.10 15.16 -11.11
CA ILE A 131 -8.92 16.34 -10.80
C ILE A 131 -8.16 17.59 -11.25
N PRO A 132 -8.62 18.31 -12.31
CA PRO A 132 -7.86 19.44 -12.87
C PRO A 132 -7.57 20.55 -11.86
N ALA A 133 -8.47 20.78 -10.90
CA ALA A 133 -8.28 21.81 -9.86
C ALA A 133 -7.06 21.54 -8.95
N PHE A 134 -6.55 20.32 -8.90
CA PHE A 134 -5.40 19.94 -8.07
C PHE A 134 -4.07 19.83 -8.84
N ASP A 135 -4.11 19.99 -10.17
CA ASP A 135 -2.96 19.71 -11.04
C ASP A 135 -1.74 20.60 -10.74
N GLU A 136 -1.95 21.91 -10.53
CA GLU A 136 -0.86 22.84 -10.23
C GLU A 136 -0.18 22.50 -8.91
N GLU A 137 -0.95 22.30 -7.83
CA GLU A 137 -0.42 21.98 -6.49
C GLU A 137 0.24 20.60 -6.47
N LEU A 138 -0.38 19.59 -7.10
CA LEU A 138 0.19 18.25 -7.21
C LEU A 138 1.50 18.24 -8.00
N SER A 139 1.59 19.03 -9.07
CA SER A 139 2.82 19.15 -9.86
C SER A 139 3.94 19.84 -9.10
N LEU A 140 3.60 20.79 -8.22
CA LEU A 140 4.55 21.47 -7.34
C LEU A 140 5.03 20.53 -6.21
N LEU A 141 4.12 19.82 -5.55
CA LEU A 141 4.44 18.93 -4.43
C LEU A 141 5.17 17.66 -4.90
N PHE A 142 4.78 17.12 -6.04
CA PHE A 142 5.28 15.84 -6.56
C PHE A 142 5.64 15.95 -8.05
N PRO A 143 6.78 16.58 -8.38
CA PRO A 143 7.27 16.61 -9.76
C PRO A 143 7.53 15.19 -10.31
N GLU A 144 8.02 14.27 -9.46
CA GLU A 144 8.12 12.84 -9.73
C GLU A 144 6.87 12.15 -9.16
N LYS A 145 6.01 11.61 -10.02
CA LYS A 145 4.71 11.08 -9.61
C LYS A 145 4.77 9.66 -9.06
N GLU A 146 5.85 8.95 -9.33
CA GLU A 146 6.04 7.59 -8.82
C GLU A 146 6.54 7.52 -7.36
N VAL A 147 6.72 8.67 -6.69
CA VAL A 147 7.26 8.75 -5.31
C VAL A 147 6.29 9.35 -4.28
N VAL A 148 5.02 9.55 -4.64
CA VAL A 148 4.02 10.20 -3.78
C VAL A 148 3.87 9.47 -2.45
N PHE A 149 3.60 8.16 -2.48
CA PHE A 149 3.49 7.39 -1.24
C PHE A 149 4.83 7.30 -0.51
N HIS A 150 5.96 7.28 -1.21
CA HIS A 150 7.27 7.29 -0.58
C HIS A 150 7.43 8.50 0.37
N HIS A 151 7.12 9.69 -0.11
CA HIS A 151 7.23 10.90 0.69
C HIS A 151 6.16 10.96 1.78
N LEU A 152 4.90 10.75 1.44
CA LEU A 152 3.79 10.78 2.42
C LEU A 152 3.94 9.70 3.49
N GLY A 153 4.29 8.49 3.08
CA GLY A 153 4.46 7.37 4.00
C GLY A 153 5.61 7.56 4.98
N ARG A 154 6.74 8.06 4.50
CA ARG A 154 7.89 8.37 5.36
C ARG A 154 7.66 9.58 6.25
N TYR A 155 6.84 10.53 5.85
CA TYR A 155 6.47 11.67 6.66
C TYR A 155 5.49 11.30 7.79
N LEU A 156 4.47 10.48 7.48
CA LEU A 156 3.39 10.17 8.41
C LEU A 156 3.68 8.99 9.34
N PHE A 157 4.45 7.99 8.89
CA PHE A 157 4.53 6.70 9.57
C PHE A 157 5.90 6.42 10.16
N HIS A 158 6.28 7.22 11.16
CA HIS A 158 7.47 6.96 11.95
C HIS A 158 7.20 5.88 13.01
N PRO A 159 7.97 4.78 13.04
CA PRO A 159 7.82 3.76 14.06
C PRO A 159 8.07 4.33 15.46
N THR A 160 7.25 3.94 16.44
CA THR A 160 7.55 4.21 17.84
C THR A 160 8.87 3.56 18.26
N ASN A 161 9.46 3.98 19.38
CA ASN A 161 10.68 3.39 19.91
C ASN A 161 10.56 1.87 20.14
N ALA A 162 9.38 1.38 20.51
CA ALA A 162 9.11 -0.05 20.69
C ALA A 162 9.24 -0.81 19.37
N VAL A 163 8.64 -0.31 18.31
CA VAL A 163 8.70 -0.92 16.96
C VAL A 163 10.10 -0.73 16.35
N TRP A 164 10.68 0.47 16.47
CA TRP A 164 12.03 0.76 15.99
C TRP A 164 13.08 -0.15 16.62
N GLY A 165 12.91 -0.47 17.91
CA GLY A 165 13.75 -1.45 18.58
C GLY A 165 13.65 -2.86 17.98
N LEU A 166 12.47 -3.32 17.52
CA LEU A 166 12.32 -4.58 16.80
C LEU A 166 13.04 -4.54 15.45
N ILE A 167 12.84 -3.45 14.69
CA ILE A 167 13.46 -3.24 13.37
C ILE A 167 14.98 -3.27 13.48
N THR A 168 15.55 -2.43 14.34
CA THR A 168 17.01 -2.25 14.43
C THR A 168 17.73 -3.50 14.92
N ARG A 169 17.19 -4.17 15.94
CA ARG A 169 17.79 -5.43 16.44
C ARG A 169 17.78 -6.52 15.37
N PHE A 170 16.67 -6.68 14.65
CA PHE A 170 16.60 -7.68 13.59
C PHE A 170 17.52 -7.32 12.41
N TYR A 171 17.47 -6.07 11.96
CA TYR A 171 18.30 -5.61 10.84
C TYR A 171 19.78 -5.80 11.11
N LEU A 172 20.26 -5.36 12.27
CA LEU A 172 21.68 -5.47 12.65
C LEU A 172 22.13 -6.92 12.83
N ALA A 173 21.25 -7.78 13.38
CA ALA A 173 21.58 -9.17 13.61
C ALA A 173 21.62 -10.01 12.33
N TYR A 174 20.75 -9.73 11.36
CA TYR A 174 20.49 -10.66 10.25
C TYR A 174 20.64 -10.07 8.86
N LEU A 175 20.42 -8.77 8.67
CA LEU A 175 20.40 -8.15 7.33
C LEU A 175 21.61 -7.23 7.08
N GLY A 176 22.04 -6.49 8.10
CA GLY A 176 23.05 -5.43 7.94
C GLY A 176 24.42 -5.91 7.50
N GLY A 177 24.76 -7.17 7.75
CA GLY A 177 26.04 -7.77 7.35
C GLY A 177 26.06 -8.38 5.93
N ALA A 178 24.93 -8.33 5.21
CA ALA A 178 24.84 -8.84 3.85
C ALA A 178 25.18 -7.77 2.81
N GLU A 179 25.77 -8.18 1.69
CA GLU A 179 26.03 -7.30 0.55
C GLU A 179 24.76 -7.03 -0.26
N GLU A 180 23.82 -7.96 -0.22
CA GLU A 180 22.54 -7.84 -0.90
C GLU A 180 21.41 -8.44 -0.04
N ARG A 181 20.31 -7.70 0.09
CA ARG A 181 19.11 -8.07 0.85
C ARG A 181 17.94 -8.27 -0.09
N VAL A 182 17.33 -9.45 -0.05
CA VAL A 182 16.15 -9.78 -0.85
C VAL A 182 14.96 -9.97 0.07
N GLY A 183 13.95 -9.10 -0.05
CA GLY A 183 12.69 -9.23 0.65
C GLY A 183 11.72 -10.12 -0.14
N ILE A 184 11.05 -11.03 0.54
CA ILE A 184 10.00 -11.88 -0.03
C ILE A 184 8.77 -11.77 0.86
N GLN A 185 7.76 -11.04 0.41
CA GLN A 185 6.48 -10.91 1.09
C GLN A 185 5.48 -11.90 0.50
N ILE A 186 4.89 -12.74 1.34
CA ILE A 186 3.99 -13.81 0.91
C ILE A 186 2.62 -13.62 1.56
N ARG A 187 1.61 -13.34 0.73
CA ARG A 187 0.20 -13.34 1.09
C ARG A 187 -0.52 -14.41 0.28
N VAL A 188 -1.21 -15.30 0.96
CA VAL A 188 -1.98 -16.38 0.32
C VAL A 188 -3.46 -16.13 0.63
N PHE A 189 -4.28 -16.16 -0.41
CA PHE A 189 -5.73 -16.00 -0.32
C PHE A 189 -6.46 -17.34 -0.46
N ASP A 190 -5.72 -18.43 -0.68
CA ASP A 190 -6.29 -19.77 -0.77
C ASP A 190 -6.81 -20.25 0.59
N MET A 191 -7.95 -20.92 0.56
CA MET A 191 -8.49 -21.61 1.73
C MET A 191 -7.68 -22.88 2.02
N GLY A 192 -7.21 -23.02 3.26
CA GLY A 192 -6.49 -24.21 3.75
C GLY A 192 -5.21 -23.88 4.51
N THR A 193 -4.56 -24.92 5.01
CA THR A 193 -3.27 -24.81 5.73
C THR A 193 -2.11 -24.84 4.74
N GLY A 194 -1.32 -23.74 4.67
CA GLY A 194 -0.09 -23.69 3.87
C GLY A 194 1.05 -24.54 4.47
N PRO A 195 2.21 -24.58 3.82
CA PRO A 195 2.55 -23.86 2.61
C PRO A 195 2.04 -24.54 1.34
N PHE A 196 1.47 -23.77 0.43
CA PHE A 196 1.06 -24.28 -0.88
C PHE A 196 2.26 -24.44 -1.81
N GLN A 197 2.41 -25.63 -2.38
CA GLN A 197 3.57 -25.99 -3.20
C GLN A 197 3.68 -25.10 -4.46
N HIS A 198 2.57 -24.79 -5.11
CA HIS A 198 2.57 -23.94 -6.32
C HIS A 198 3.05 -22.51 -6.01
N ILE A 199 2.71 -21.94 -4.86
CA ILE A 199 3.20 -20.62 -4.44
C ILE A 199 4.72 -20.65 -4.19
N LEU A 200 5.21 -21.68 -3.49
CA LEU A 200 6.65 -21.85 -3.29
C LEU A 200 7.40 -21.98 -4.64
N HIS A 201 6.89 -22.82 -5.54
CA HIS A 201 7.47 -22.98 -6.87
C HIS A 201 7.44 -21.67 -7.67
N GLN A 202 6.38 -20.90 -7.58
CA GLN A 202 6.27 -19.59 -8.23
C GLN A 202 7.32 -18.60 -7.70
N ILE A 203 7.48 -18.51 -6.38
CA ILE A 203 8.50 -17.65 -5.75
C ILE A 203 9.89 -18.06 -6.25
N MET A 204 10.19 -19.36 -6.24
CA MET A 204 11.49 -19.84 -6.71
C MET A 204 11.67 -19.62 -8.21
N ALA A 205 10.65 -19.86 -9.03
CA ALA A 205 10.71 -19.59 -10.47
C ALA A 205 10.95 -18.10 -10.77
N CYS A 206 10.27 -17.19 -10.04
CA CYS A 206 10.50 -15.75 -10.16
C CYS A 206 11.94 -15.38 -9.76
N THR A 207 12.37 -15.76 -8.57
CA THR A 207 13.68 -15.36 -8.02
C THR A 207 14.85 -15.91 -8.84
N LEU A 208 14.73 -17.10 -9.40
CA LEU A 208 15.74 -17.71 -10.28
C LEU A 208 15.74 -17.08 -11.67
N LYS A 209 14.56 -16.92 -12.31
CA LYS A 209 14.41 -16.32 -13.63
C LYS A 209 14.99 -14.91 -13.68
N GLU A 210 14.69 -14.12 -12.66
CA GLU A 210 15.10 -12.72 -12.55
C GLU A 210 16.47 -12.55 -11.87
N LYS A 211 17.18 -13.65 -11.59
CA LYS A 211 18.52 -13.69 -10.99
C LYS A 211 18.63 -12.97 -9.64
N LEU A 212 17.55 -12.95 -8.88
CA LEU A 212 17.50 -12.35 -7.55
C LEU A 212 18.18 -13.26 -6.51
N LEU A 213 18.00 -14.56 -6.68
CA LEU A 213 18.63 -15.59 -5.85
C LEU A 213 19.43 -16.56 -6.72
N PRO A 214 20.55 -17.09 -6.23
CA PRO A 214 21.32 -18.09 -6.96
C PRO A 214 20.58 -19.45 -6.97
N ASN A 215 20.81 -20.24 -8.00
CA ASN A 215 20.36 -21.61 -8.01
C ASN A 215 21.16 -22.43 -6.97
N ALA A 216 20.45 -23.32 -6.27
CA ALA A 216 21.05 -24.23 -5.29
C ALA A 216 20.70 -25.67 -5.65
N SER A 217 21.71 -26.47 -5.96
CA SER A 217 21.53 -27.90 -6.30
C SER A 217 22.65 -28.76 -5.75
N LYS A 218 22.36 -30.05 -5.52
CA LYS A 218 23.38 -31.02 -5.08
C LYS A 218 24.50 -31.23 -6.08
N GLU A 219 24.26 -30.91 -7.34
CA GLU A 219 25.21 -31.05 -8.44
C GLU A 219 26.16 -29.85 -8.58
N SER A 220 25.83 -28.74 -7.93
CA SER A 220 26.57 -27.47 -8.00
C SER A 220 27.84 -27.49 -7.13
N TRP A 221 28.68 -28.51 -7.29
CA TRP A 221 29.98 -28.54 -6.62
C TRP A 221 31.01 -27.76 -7.46
N SER A 222 31.18 -26.50 -7.17
CA SER A 222 32.31 -25.71 -7.65
C SER A 222 33.29 -25.53 -6.50
N ALA A 223 34.54 -25.95 -6.68
CA ALA A 223 35.59 -25.63 -5.72
C ALA A 223 35.66 -24.11 -5.56
N PRO A 224 35.65 -23.57 -4.34
CA PRO A 224 35.65 -22.12 -4.14
C PRO A 224 36.93 -21.50 -4.68
N SER A 225 36.82 -20.77 -5.78
CA SER A 225 37.94 -20.12 -6.44
C SER A 225 38.26 -18.72 -5.90
N SER A 226 37.46 -18.17 -4.98
CA SER A 226 37.71 -16.85 -4.40
C SER A 226 37.64 -16.85 -2.88
N VAL A 227 38.53 -16.04 -2.26
CA VAL A 227 38.59 -15.83 -0.81
C VAL A 227 37.36 -15.05 -0.31
N HIS A 228 36.73 -14.24 -1.16
CA HIS A 228 35.55 -13.43 -0.83
C HIS A 228 34.30 -14.02 -1.48
N ARG A 229 33.39 -14.51 -0.64
CA ARG A 229 32.09 -15.02 -1.07
C ARG A 229 31.03 -13.96 -0.85
N LYS A 230 30.27 -13.62 -1.89
CA LYS A 230 29.14 -12.69 -1.79
C LYS A 230 28.10 -13.24 -0.82
N LYS A 231 27.67 -12.39 0.14
CA LYS A 231 26.67 -12.73 1.13
C LYS A 231 25.33 -12.10 0.77
N LYS A 232 24.31 -12.93 0.63
CA LYS A 232 22.92 -12.49 0.45
C LYS A 232 22.10 -12.85 1.69
N SER A 233 21.28 -11.90 2.17
CA SER A 233 20.26 -12.17 3.19
C SER A 233 18.88 -12.10 2.60
N VAL A 234 18.10 -13.13 2.82
CA VAL A 234 16.70 -13.23 2.40
C VAL A 234 15.81 -13.00 3.61
N LEU A 235 14.99 -11.97 3.55
CA LEU A 235 13.94 -11.67 4.52
C LEU A 235 12.62 -12.23 4.01
N VAL A 236 12.06 -13.22 4.67
CA VAL A 236 10.74 -13.77 4.36
C VAL A 236 9.72 -13.22 5.36
N THR A 237 8.61 -12.70 4.87
CA THR A 237 7.45 -12.34 5.69
C THR A 237 6.22 -13.08 5.22
N SER A 238 5.58 -13.81 6.11
CA SER A 238 4.40 -14.62 5.82
C SER A 238 3.68 -14.99 7.11
N LEU A 239 2.37 -15.12 7.06
CA LEU A 239 1.60 -15.75 8.13
C LEU A 239 1.80 -17.29 8.18
N SER A 240 2.48 -17.88 7.19
CA SER A 240 2.83 -19.29 7.17
C SER A 240 4.34 -19.49 7.25
N SER A 241 4.82 -20.06 8.35
CA SER A 241 6.23 -20.37 8.57
C SER A 241 6.79 -21.40 7.58
N GLY A 242 5.97 -22.25 7.03
CA GLY A 242 6.41 -23.33 6.14
C GLY A 242 7.11 -22.88 4.86
N TYR A 243 6.88 -21.65 4.35
CA TYR A 243 7.63 -21.09 3.22
C TYR A 243 9.07 -20.76 3.61
N PHE A 244 9.25 -20.10 4.76
CA PHE A 244 10.56 -19.81 5.32
C PHE A 244 11.39 -21.08 5.50
N GLU A 245 10.83 -22.09 6.16
CA GLU A 245 11.51 -23.35 6.45
C GLU A 245 12.00 -24.04 5.16
N ARG A 246 11.18 -24.04 4.11
CA ARG A 246 11.53 -24.66 2.83
C ARG A 246 12.61 -23.90 2.09
N ILE A 247 12.53 -22.56 2.02
CA ILE A 247 13.55 -21.73 1.36
C ILE A 247 14.87 -21.83 2.14
N ARG A 248 14.82 -21.72 3.47
CA ARG A 248 15.99 -21.88 4.33
C ARG A 248 16.68 -23.23 4.14
N ARG A 249 15.89 -24.30 4.17
CA ARG A 249 16.40 -25.66 4.02
C ARG A 249 17.07 -25.86 2.66
N MET A 250 16.52 -25.32 1.58
CA MET A 250 17.10 -25.41 0.25
C MET A 250 18.53 -24.85 0.22
N TYR A 251 18.75 -23.64 0.76
CA TYR A 251 20.08 -23.02 0.80
C TYR A 251 20.99 -23.58 1.90
N TRP A 252 20.42 -24.22 2.90
CA TRP A 252 21.20 -24.90 3.94
C TRP A 252 21.77 -26.23 3.46
N GLU A 253 20.97 -27.01 2.73
CA GLU A 253 21.32 -28.39 2.31
C GLU A 253 22.06 -28.45 0.99
N ASN A 254 22.02 -27.39 0.17
CA ASN A 254 22.60 -27.40 -1.17
C ASN A 254 23.55 -26.21 -1.40
N PRO A 255 24.70 -26.45 -2.05
CA PRO A 255 25.57 -25.36 -2.48
C PRO A 255 24.92 -24.54 -3.60
N THR A 256 25.33 -23.26 -3.70
CA THR A 256 24.92 -22.39 -4.81
C THR A 256 25.89 -22.50 -5.99
N ASP A 257 25.39 -22.31 -7.21
CA ASP A 257 26.18 -22.40 -8.44
C ASP A 257 27.37 -21.43 -8.47
N GLY A 258 27.20 -20.22 -7.93
CA GLY A 258 28.23 -19.18 -7.85
C GLY A 258 29.07 -19.19 -6.57
N GLY A 259 28.82 -20.11 -5.63
CA GLY A 259 29.47 -20.15 -4.33
C GLY A 259 29.05 -19.05 -3.37
N GLU A 260 27.97 -18.33 -3.66
CA GLU A 260 27.37 -17.31 -2.79
C GLU A 260 26.84 -17.94 -1.50
N VAL A 261 26.91 -17.20 -0.40
CA VAL A 261 26.32 -17.61 0.87
C VAL A 261 24.95 -16.94 1.04
N VAL A 262 23.91 -17.74 1.10
CA VAL A 262 22.53 -17.26 1.29
C VAL A 262 22.04 -17.61 2.68
N SER A 263 21.71 -16.58 3.48
CA SER A 263 21.05 -16.73 4.77
C SER A 263 19.57 -16.35 4.65
N VAL A 264 18.68 -17.12 5.26
CA VAL A 264 17.23 -16.90 5.18
C VAL A 264 16.68 -16.66 6.57
N HIS A 265 15.90 -15.61 6.74
CA HIS A 265 15.39 -15.14 8.04
C HIS A 265 13.92 -14.79 7.96
N GLN A 266 13.17 -15.04 9.03
CA GLN A 266 11.80 -14.61 9.23
C GLN A 266 11.67 -13.95 10.61
N PRO A 267 11.16 -12.72 10.72
CA PRO A 267 11.13 -11.99 12.01
C PRO A 267 10.10 -12.56 12.98
N SER A 268 8.92 -12.94 12.50
CA SER A 268 7.88 -13.55 13.32
C SER A 268 7.37 -14.85 12.68
N HIS A 269 6.89 -15.76 13.52
CA HIS A 269 6.32 -17.04 13.10
C HIS A 269 4.82 -17.08 13.45
N GLU A 270 4.11 -16.00 13.09
CA GLU A 270 2.66 -15.94 13.26
C GLU A 270 1.99 -16.83 12.20
N GLU A 271 1.05 -17.67 12.62
CA GLU A 271 0.35 -18.59 11.72
C GLU A 271 -0.99 -18.03 11.22
N HIS A 272 -1.50 -17.00 11.90
CA HIS A 272 -2.76 -16.34 11.55
C HIS A 272 -2.76 -14.88 12.03
N GLN A 273 -3.61 -14.08 11.42
CA GLN A 273 -3.81 -12.69 11.82
C GLN A 273 -4.55 -12.64 13.17
N GLN A 274 -4.02 -11.85 14.11
CA GLN A 274 -4.57 -11.68 15.46
C GLN A 274 -5.07 -10.25 15.62
N MET A 275 -6.39 -10.06 15.43
CA MET A 275 -7.02 -8.76 15.64
C MET A 275 -6.98 -8.37 17.12
N GLY A 276 -6.70 -7.09 17.41
CA GLY A 276 -6.60 -6.57 18.78
C GLY A 276 -5.37 -7.02 19.58
N ASN A 277 -4.41 -7.71 18.97
CA ASN A 277 -3.16 -8.08 19.61
C ASN A 277 -2.07 -7.04 19.28
N GLN A 278 -1.78 -6.16 20.23
CA GLN A 278 -0.81 -5.08 20.10
C GLN A 278 0.59 -5.56 19.66
N MET A 279 1.07 -6.69 20.20
CA MET A 279 2.40 -7.22 19.82
C MET A 279 2.39 -7.75 18.39
N HIS A 280 1.27 -8.35 17.94
CA HIS A 280 1.10 -8.77 16.56
C HIS A 280 1.14 -7.56 15.60
N SER A 281 0.42 -6.48 15.93
CA SER A 281 0.43 -5.23 15.16
C SER A 281 1.83 -4.60 15.10
N ARG A 282 2.57 -4.57 16.22
CA ARG A 282 3.97 -4.09 16.26
C ARG A 282 4.91 -4.93 15.39
N LYS A 283 4.79 -6.26 15.43
CA LYS A 283 5.57 -7.17 14.57
C LYS A 283 5.25 -6.96 13.10
N ALA A 284 3.96 -6.86 12.75
CA ALA A 284 3.52 -6.63 11.39
C ALA A 284 4.09 -5.30 10.83
N TRP A 285 4.04 -4.24 11.63
CA TRP A 285 4.64 -2.96 11.25
C TRP A 285 6.15 -3.04 11.10
N ALA A 286 6.84 -3.69 12.03
CA ALA A 286 8.28 -3.91 11.94
C ALA A 286 8.67 -4.71 10.69
N GLU A 287 7.90 -5.73 10.31
CA GLU A 287 8.13 -6.54 9.11
C GLU A 287 7.94 -5.74 7.81
N MET A 288 6.89 -4.90 7.70
CA MET A 288 6.72 -3.98 6.56
C MET A 288 7.92 -3.04 6.43
N TYR A 289 8.36 -2.48 7.55
CA TYR A 289 9.51 -1.58 7.57
C TYR A 289 10.82 -2.29 7.22
N LEU A 290 11.05 -3.50 7.72
CA LEU A 290 12.22 -4.33 7.37
C LEU A 290 12.25 -4.67 5.88
N LEU A 291 11.12 -5.00 5.27
CA LEU A 291 11.01 -5.21 3.83
C LEU A 291 11.39 -3.95 3.04
N SER A 292 11.02 -2.75 3.53
CA SER A 292 11.40 -1.48 2.90
C SER A 292 12.91 -1.18 2.95
N LEU A 293 13.66 -1.89 3.79
CA LEU A 293 15.11 -1.78 3.93
C LEU A 293 15.88 -2.82 3.08
N THR A 294 15.20 -3.61 2.27
CA THR A 294 15.85 -4.55 1.35
C THR A 294 16.25 -3.88 0.04
N ASP A 295 17.18 -4.46 -0.69
CA ASP A 295 17.65 -3.93 -1.98
C ASP A 295 16.71 -4.35 -3.13
N VAL A 296 16.05 -5.50 -2.97
CA VAL A 296 15.08 -6.06 -3.92
C VAL A 296 13.90 -6.64 -3.16
N LEU A 297 12.70 -6.41 -3.67
CA LEU A 297 11.45 -6.92 -3.10
C LEU A 297 10.70 -7.80 -4.11
N VAL A 298 10.29 -8.98 -3.64
CA VAL A 298 9.29 -9.85 -4.29
C VAL A 298 8.04 -9.83 -3.44
N THR A 299 6.87 -9.55 -4.02
CA THR A 299 5.63 -9.41 -3.27
C THR A 299 4.48 -10.14 -3.94
N SER A 300 3.54 -10.64 -3.14
CA SER A 300 2.29 -11.19 -3.64
C SER A 300 1.39 -10.10 -4.21
N SER A 301 0.63 -10.43 -5.27
CA SER A 301 -0.44 -9.59 -5.79
C SER A 301 -1.45 -9.18 -4.70
N TRP A 302 -2.05 -8.00 -4.84
CA TRP A 302 -3.11 -7.47 -3.97
C TRP A 302 -2.74 -7.37 -2.49
N SER A 303 -1.48 -7.23 -2.20
CA SER A 303 -1.00 -7.19 -0.83
C SER A 303 -0.73 -5.76 -0.36
N THR A 304 -1.62 -5.21 0.47
CA THR A 304 -1.39 -3.93 1.16
C THR A 304 -0.05 -3.92 1.91
N PHE A 305 0.34 -5.06 2.48
CA PHE A 305 1.62 -5.22 3.17
C PHE A 305 2.81 -4.99 2.22
N GLY A 306 2.73 -5.55 1.02
CA GLY A 306 3.72 -5.33 -0.05
C GLY A 306 3.73 -3.89 -0.54
N TYR A 307 2.55 -3.29 -0.78
CA TYR A 307 2.43 -1.90 -1.22
C TYR A 307 3.04 -0.91 -0.24
N VAL A 308 2.81 -1.09 1.06
CA VAL A 308 3.43 -0.24 2.09
C VAL A 308 4.95 -0.41 2.08
N ALA A 309 5.44 -1.65 2.04
CA ALA A 309 6.88 -1.93 2.04
C ALA A 309 7.59 -1.33 0.81
N GLN A 310 7.03 -1.55 -0.40
CA GLN A 310 7.62 -1.03 -1.64
C GLN A 310 7.66 0.50 -1.65
N GLY A 311 6.55 1.14 -1.29
CA GLY A 311 6.47 2.60 -1.30
C GLY A 311 7.37 3.24 -0.27
N LEU A 312 7.40 2.75 0.98
CA LEU A 312 8.32 3.23 2.01
C LEU A 312 9.79 3.06 1.61
N GLY A 313 10.13 1.95 0.94
CA GLY A 313 11.48 1.64 0.51
C GLY A 313 11.93 2.34 -0.78
N GLY A 314 11.01 2.95 -1.52
CA GLY A 314 11.32 3.46 -2.86
C GLY A 314 11.65 2.33 -3.84
N LEU A 315 11.03 1.17 -3.68
CA LEU A 315 11.35 -0.05 -4.42
C LEU A 315 10.32 -0.33 -5.52
N LYS A 316 10.77 -0.61 -6.74
CA LYS A 316 9.95 -1.23 -7.79
C LYS A 316 10.01 -2.75 -7.62
N PRO A 317 9.00 -3.40 -7.00
CA PRO A 317 9.06 -4.81 -6.67
C PRO A 317 8.87 -5.72 -7.88
N TRP A 318 9.18 -7.01 -7.69
CA TRP A 318 8.69 -8.10 -8.53
C TRP A 318 7.37 -8.61 -7.96
N ILE A 319 6.28 -8.39 -8.66
CA ILE A 319 4.93 -8.78 -8.23
C ILE A 319 4.64 -10.17 -8.77
N LEU A 320 4.35 -11.12 -7.89
CA LEU A 320 3.94 -12.47 -8.26
C LEU A 320 2.61 -12.42 -9.01
N VAL A 321 2.54 -12.99 -10.20
CA VAL A 321 1.29 -13.06 -10.97
C VAL A 321 0.31 -13.99 -10.25
N LYS A 322 -0.96 -13.60 -10.17
CA LYS A 322 -1.98 -14.43 -9.50
C LYS A 322 -2.04 -15.83 -10.14
N PRO A 323 -1.81 -16.91 -9.37
CA PRO A 323 -1.89 -18.26 -9.93
C PRO A 323 -3.34 -18.61 -10.27
N GLU A 324 -3.54 -19.25 -11.40
CA GLU A 324 -4.81 -19.85 -11.79
C GLU A 324 -4.72 -21.38 -11.66
N ASN A 325 -5.77 -22.00 -11.15
CA ASN A 325 -5.87 -23.46 -11.00
C ASN A 325 -4.67 -24.08 -10.24
N ARG A 326 -4.08 -23.35 -9.31
CA ARG A 326 -2.89 -23.77 -8.54
C ARG A 326 -1.69 -24.15 -9.41
N THR A 327 -1.55 -23.53 -10.58
CA THR A 327 -0.40 -23.67 -11.48
C THR A 327 0.51 -22.45 -11.36
N VAL A 328 1.80 -22.64 -11.62
CA VAL A 328 2.76 -21.54 -11.69
C VAL A 328 2.54 -20.79 -13.00
N PRO A 329 2.25 -19.47 -12.96
CA PRO A 329 2.09 -18.69 -14.16
C PRO A 329 3.40 -18.53 -14.96
N ASP A 330 3.28 -18.26 -16.26
CA ASP A 330 4.41 -17.82 -17.08
C ASP A 330 4.06 -16.48 -17.76
N PRO A 331 4.73 -15.39 -17.39
CA PRO A 331 5.83 -15.28 -16.41
C PRO A 331 5.35 -15.46 -14.96
N PRO A 332 6.21 -15.96 -14.04
CA PRO A 332 5.85 -16.18 -12.65
C PRO A 332 5.68 -14.88 -11.86
N CYS A 333 6.33 -13.82 -12.30
CA CYS A 333 6.23 -12.48 -11.73
C CYS A 333 6.45 -11.40 -12.81
N ARG A 334 6.09 -10.16 -12.47
CA ARG A 334 6.30 -8.98 -13.32
C ARG A 334 6.95 -7.88 -12.51
N ARG A 335 7.86 -7.12 -13.14
CA ARG A 335 8.43 -5.94 -12.52
C ARG A 335 7.38 -4.84 -12.45
N ALA A 336 7.26 -4.19 -11.29
CA ALA A 336 6.37 -3.06 -11.14
C ALA A 336 6.84 -1.84 -11.96
N LEU A 337 5.91 -1.12 -12.57
CA LEU A 337 6.16 0.10 -13.32
C LEU A 337 6.66 1.23 -12.41
N SER A 338 6.10 1.30 -11.20
CA SER A 338 6.48 2.29 -10.19
C SER A 338 6.47 1.67 -8.80
N MET A 339 6.95 2.42 -7.82
CA MET A 339 6.88 2.06 -6.40
C MET A 339 5.53 2.38 -5.76
N GLU A 340 4.64 3.05 -6.47
CA GLU A 340 3.34 3.47 -5.97
C GLU A 340 2.41 2.30 -5.66
N PRO A 341 1.60 2.39 -4.59
CA PRO A 341 0.52 1.45 -4.33
C PRO A 341 -0.57 1.48 -5.41
N CYS A 342 -1.29 0.39 -5.53
CA CYS A 342 -2.44 0.29 -6.43
C CYS A 342 -3.72 0.80 -5.76
N PHE A 343 -4.48 1.64 -6.45
CA PHE A 343 -5.86 1.98 -6.10
C PHE A 343 -6.79 0.92 -6.68
N HIS A 344 -7.34 0.06 -5.82
CA HIS A 344 -8.10 -1.13 -6.23
C HIS A 344 -9.52 -0.83 -6.71
N ALA A 345 -10.14 0.24 -6.24
CA ALA A 345 -11.52 0.59 -6.57
C ALA A 345 -11.63 2.03 -7.11
N PRO A 346 -11.02 2.33 -8.29
CA PRO A 346 -11.17 3.65 -8.89
C PRO A 346 -12.61 3.90 -9.36
N PRO A 347 -13.03 5.16 -9.53
CA PRO A 347 -14.41 5.50 -9.85
C PRO A 347 -14.90 5.01 -11.22
N PHE A 348 -14.01 4.81 -12.21
CA PHE A 348 -14.37 4.51 -13.60
C PHE A 348 -15.44 5.44 -14.14
N TYR A 349 -15.23 6.74 -13.97
CA TYR A 349 -16.23 7.74 -14.29
C TYR A 349 -15.60 8.96 -14.95
N ASP A 350 -16.17 9.39 -16.09
CA ASP A 350 -15.85 10.65 -16.75
C ASP A 350 -16.82 11.72 -16.23
N CYS A 351 -16.27 12.69 -15.51
CA CYS A 351 -17.04 13.77 -14.90
C CYS A 351 -17.67 14.71 -15.91
N SER A 352 -17.01 14.93 -17.05
CA SER A 352 -17.50 15.82 -18.11
C SER A 352 -18.59 15.16 -18.94
N ALA A 353 -18.37 13.91 -19.35
CA ALA A 353 -19.34 13.14 -20.13
C ALA A 353 -20.45 12.53 -19.26
N LYS A 354 -20.30 12.54 -17.94
CA LYS A 354 -21.22 11.92 -16.95
C LYS A 354 -21.50 10.43 -17.23
N THR A 355 -20.51 9.73 -17.74
CA THR A 355 -20.59 8.31 -18.11
C THR A 355 -19.44 7.50 -17.52
N GLY A 356 -19.62 6.18 -17.45
CA GLY A 356 -18.53 5.28 -17.09
C GLY A 356 -17.43 5.31 -18.15
N THR A 357 -16.17 5.39 -17.72
CA THR A 357 -14.99 5.35 -18.59
C THR A 357 -13.82 4.68 -17.90
N ASP A 358 -12.90 4.17 -18.69
CA ASP A 358 -11.60 3.70 -18.19
C ASP A 358 -10.67 4.90 -17.99
N THR A 359 -10.30 5.14 -16.73
CA THR A 359 -9.45 6.25 -16.33
C THR A 359 -7.95 5.91 -16.35
N GLY A 360 -7.58 4.65 -16.61
CA GLY A 360 -6.18 4.20 -16.63
C GLY A 360 -5.36 4.62 -17.85
N ALA A 361 -6.00 5.25 -18.84
CA ALA A 361 -5.36 5.71 -20.07
C ALA A 361 -5.61 7.22 -20.37
N VAL A 362 -6.25 7.95 -19.44
CA VAL A 362 -6.65 9.36 -19.66
C VAL A 362 -5.44 10.28 -19.65
N VAL A 363 -4.49 10.06 -18.75
CA VAL A 363 -3.27 10.86 -18.62
C VAL A 363 -2.02 9.97 -18.60
N PRO A 364 -0.85 10.50 -19.04
CA PRO A 364 0.36 9.68 -19.19
C PRO A 364 0.91 9.15 -17.86
N HIS A 365 0.63 9.79 -16.74
CA HIS A 365 1.15 9.43 -15.42
C HIS A 365 0.21 8.56 -14.58
N VAL A 366 -0.95 8.14 -15.12
CA VAL A 366 -1.84 7.15 -14.48
C VAL A 366 -1.93 5.92 -15.37
N ARG A 367 -1.71 4.74 -14.79
CA ARG A 367 -1.73 3.45 -15.49
C ARG A 367 -2.48 2.41 -14.67
N HIS A 368 -2.89 1.34 -15.35
CA HIS A 368 -3.38 0.15 -14.65
C HIS A 368 -2.29 -0.55 -13.86
N CYS A 369 -2.69 -1.15 -12.75
CA CYS A 369 -1.78 -1.94 -11.91
C CYS A 369 -1.41 -3.26 -12.58
N GLU A 370 -0.22 -3.76 -12.29
CA GLU A 370 0.30 -5.02 -12.82
C GLU A 370 -0.46 -6.24 -12.29
N ASP A 371 -1.01 -6.12 -11.09
CA ASP A 371 -1.73 -7.17 -10.38
C ASP A 371 -3.26 -6.96 -10.32
N MET A 372 -3.75 -5.83 -10.84
CA MET A 372 -5.17 -5.53 -10.90
C MET A 372 -5.49 -4.70 -12.15
N SER A 373 -6.02 -5.36 -13.16
CA SER A 373 -6.20 -4.78 -14.50
C SER A 373 -7.15 -3.57 -14.57
N TRP A 374 -7.96 -3.35 -13.55
CA TRP A 374 -8.84 -2.18 -13.41
C TRP A 374 -8.36 -1.18 -12.34
N GLY A 375 -7.37 -1.55 -11.53
CA GLY A 375 -6.78 -0.66 -10.54
C GLY A 375 -5.97 0.45 -11.21
N LEU A 376 -5.71 1.51 -10.46
CA LEU A 376 -4.91 2.65 -10.92
C LEU A 376 -3.66 2.83 -10.05
N LYS A 377 -2.57 3.23 -10.68
CA LYS A 377 -1.36 3.65 -9.99
C LYS A 377 -0.69 4.81 -10.71
N LEU A 378 0.10 5.57 -9.97
CA LEU A 378 0.93 6.61 -10.53
C LEU A 378 2.24 6.04 -11.08
N VAL A 379 2.68 6.62 -12.20
CA VAL A 379 3.98 6.36 -12.84
C VAL A 379 4.56 7.71 -13.28
N ASP A 380 5.86 7.77 -13.50
CA ASP A 380 6.45 8.96 -14.11
C ASP A 380 6.14 9.05 -15.61
N ASP A 381 6.08 10.27 -16.12
CA ASP A 381 5.89 10.56 -17.54
C ASP A 381 7.12 10.22 -18.40
N SER A 382 8.20 9.72 -17.81
CA SER A 382 9.42 9.39 -18.53
C SER A 382 9.11 8.38 -19.62
N GLY A 383 9.11 8.90 -20.82
CA GLY A 383 8.77 8.20 -22.05
C GLY A 383 9.47 6.85 -22.14
N GLN A 384 8.73 5.91 -22.70
CA GLN A 384 9.21 4.62 -23.15
C GLN A 384 10.50 4.72 -23.94
#